data_6257b9cf3a05735c2662e65f7b9ac112
#
_entry.id   6257b9cf3a05735c2662e65f7b9ac112
#
_cell.length_a   1.000
_cell.length_b   1.000
_cell.length_c   1.000
_cell.angle_alpha   90.00
_cell.angle_beta   90.00
_cell.angle_gamma   90.00
#
_symmetry.space_group_name_H-M   'P 1'
#
loop_
_entity.id
_entity.type
_entity.pdbx_description
1 polymer ?
#
loop_
_entity_poly.entity_id
_entity_poly.type
_entity_poly.pdbx_seq_one_letter_code
_entity_poly.pdbx_strand_id
1 'polypeptide(L)'
;MNRTATECDWLKEFDVFINRPDVTDRKIIPWDWLPQDWTKIENFYSFDRWWDNDILREGKMKEEYDWVTQNFDKVLAEHGYVREGHYYRAEKANEDTLVFFCHFGVSCVLISYLLSISPLVMLQNFCAAPSSVSTIVTEERRKGIASFRMSSFGDISHLYAHQEPPAFAARFCETYDNKEQRHD
;
A
#
# COMPACT_ATOMS: atom_id res chain seq x y z
N MET A 1 1.56 11.86 -26.46
CA MET A 1 1.82 12.98 -25.52
C MET A 1 3.20 12.78 -24.91
N ASN A 2 4.12 13.72 -25.07
CA ASN A 2 5.36 13.71 -24.28
C ASN A 2 5.01 14.20 -22.87
N ARG A 3 4.98 13.29 -21.88
CA ARG A 3 4.90 13.63 -20.47
C ARG A 3 6.23 13.29 -19.82
N THR A 4 6.75 14.17 -18.99
CA THR A 4 7.96 13.92 -18.20
C THR A 4 7.51 13.32 -16.86
N ALA A 5 8.10 12.19 -16.49
CA ALA A 5 7.91 11.61 -15.16
C ALA A 5 8.79 12.36 -14.14
N THR A 6 8.27 12.54 -12.93
CA THR A 6 9.04 13.01 -11.78
C THR A 6 9.50 11.82 -10.97
N GLU A 7 10.79 11.73 -10.70
CA GLU A 7 11.36 10.71 -9.84
C GLU A 7 11.17 11.10 -8.36
N CYS A 8 10.70 10.17 -7.54
CA CYS A 8 10.39 10.38 -6.14
C CYS A 8 11.00 9.26 -5.30
N ASP A 9 11.98 9.57 -4.48
CA ASP A 9 12.69 8.59 -3.63
C ASP A 9 11.75 7.84 -2.67
N TRP A 10 10.68 8.48 -2.24
CA TRP A 10 9.68 7.90 -1.34
C TRP A 10 8.72 6.90 -2.03
N LEU A 11 8.77 6.78 -3.37
CA LEU A 11 8.02 5.78 -4.16
C LEU A 11 8.82 4.50 -4.44
N LYS A 12 10.03 4.37 -3.91
CA LYS A 12 10.74 3.09 -3.90
C LYS A 12 9.92 2.03 -3.16
N GLU A 13 10.33 0.76 -3.24
CA GLU A 13 9.69 -0.28 -2.44
C GLU A 13 9.77 0.06 -0.94
N PHE A 14 8.72 -0.30 -0.20
CA PHE A 14 8.62 -0.10 1.23
C PHE A 14 9.65 -1.00 1.95
N ASP A 15 10.88 -0.52 2.02
CA ASP A 15 12.08 -1.27 2.40
C ASP A 15 12.23 -1.35 3.93
N VAL A 16 11.26 -2.03 4.56
CA VAL A 16 11.25 -2.28 6.01
C VAL A 16 11.46 -3.77 6.26
N PHE A 17 12.27 -4.08 7.27
CA PHE A 17 12.55 -5.45 7.69
C PHE A 17 12.22 -5.65 9.16
N ILE A 18 11.49 -6.71 9.47
CA ILE A 18 11.05 -7.07 10.82
C ILE A 18 11.68 -8.40 11.29
N ASN A 19 11.71 -8.58 12.60
CA ASN A 19 12.09 -9.84 13.24
C ASN A 19 10.83 -10.74 13.33
N ARG A 20 10.64 -11.62 12.36
CA ARG A 20 9.53 -12.60 12.39
C ARG A 20 9.80 -13.63 13.50
N PRO A 21 8.81 -13.99 14.33
CA PRO A 21 9.02 -14.84 15.51
C PRO A 21 9.57 -16.24 15.22
N ASP A 22 9.29 -16.80 14.03
CA ASP A 22 9.72 -18.12 13.60
C ASP A 22 11.02 -18.11 12.78
N VAL A 23 11.59 -16.94 12.51
CA VAL A 23 12.85 -16.77 11.77
C VAL A 23 13.86 -16.07 12.67
N THR A 24 14.92 -16.77 13.05
CA THR A 24 15.90 -16.29 14.03
C THR A 24 17.23 -15.83 13.43
N ASP A 25 17.48 -16.14 12.17
CA ASP A 25 18.75 -15.93 11.49
C ASP A 25 18.77 -14.71 10.57
N ARG A 26 17.61 -14.15 10.26
CA ARG A 26 17.47 -12.99 9.36
C ARG A 26 16.21 -12.19 9.66
N LYS A 27 16.21 -10.93 9.24
CA LYS A 27 15.02 -10.11 9.15
C LYS A 27 14.29 -10.36 7.82
N ILE A 28 12.99 -10.18 7.80
CA ILE A 28 12.14 -10.37 6.63
C ILE A 28 11.24 -9.16 6.40
N ILE A 29 10.68 -9.05 5.21
CA ILE A 29 9.69 -8.02 4.87
C ILE A 29 8.36 -8.27 5.61
N PRO A 30 7.60 -7.23 5.97
CA PRO A 30 6.41 -7.37 6.81
C PRO A 30 5.30 -8.25 6.22
N TRP A 31 5.12 -8.27 4.90
CA TRP A 31 4.06 -9.07 4.25
C TRP A 31 4.37 -10.55 4.10
N ASP A 32 5.58 -10.99 4.46
CA ASP A 32 5.92 -12.40 4.60
C ASP A 32 5.63 -12.96 6.01
N TRP A 33 5.07 -12.13 6.90
CA TRP A 33 4.73 -12.54 8.27
C TRP A 33 3.54 -13.51 8.28
N LEU A 34 3.64 -14.58 9.07
CA LEU A 34 2.66 -15.66 9.05
C LEU A 34 1.39 -15.35 9.85
N PRO A 35 0.21 -15.83 9.42
CA PRO A 35 -1.07 -15.45 10.01
C PRO A 35 -1.25 -15.90 11.46
N GLN A 36 -0.66 -17.02 11.90
CA GLN A 36 -0.71 -17.46 13.29
C GLN A 36 -0.03 -16.47 14.26
N ASP A 37 0.81 -15.55 13.78
CA ASP A 37 1.52 -14.57 14.58
C ASP A 37 0.91 -13.18 14.43
N TRP A 38 0.75 -12.67 13.20
CA TRP A 38 0.21 -11.32 13.03
C TRP A 38 -1.25 -11.17 13.48
N THR A 39 -2.06 -12.25 13.46
CA THR A 39 -3.44 -12.23 13.99
C THR A 39 -3.52 -12.03 15.51
N LYS A 40 -2.41 -12.19 16.24
CA LYS A 40 -2.34 -11.95 17.68
C LYS A 40 -2.05 -10.50 18.05
N ILE A 41 -1.72 -9.65 17.07
CA ILE A 41 -1.44 -8.24 17.32
C ILE A 41 -2.73 -7.51 17.65
N GLU A 42 -2.85 -6.97 18.85
CA GLU A 42 -4.06 -6.30 19.34
C GLU A 42 -4.53 -5.16 18.41
N ASN A 43 -3.60 -4.35 17.93
CA ASN A 43 -3.88 -3.18 17.11
C ASN A 43 -3.76 -3.42 15.59
N PHE A 44 -3.67 -4.66 15.14
CA PHE A 44 -3.46 -5.02 13.72
C PHE A 44 -4.43 -4.29 12.77
N TYR A 45 -5.70 -4.19 13.13
CA TYR A 45 -6.75 -3.58 12.30
C TYR A 45 -6.89 -2.06 12.50
N SER A 46 -6.20 -1.48 13.47
CA SER A 46 -6.30 -0.04 13.78
C SER A 46 -5.47 0.80 12.82
N PHE A 47 -6.09 1.75 12.14
CA PHE A 47 -5.35 2.74 11.34
C PHE A 47 -4.44 3.63 12.21
N ASP A 48 -4.90 4.00 13.40
CA ASP A 48 -4.20 4.96 14.26
C ASP A 48 -3.17 4.32 15.20
N ARG A 49 -3.17 2.98 15.34
CA ARG A 49 -2.33 2.27 16.33
C ARG A 49 -1.68 0.99 15.79
N TRP A 50 -1.70 0.71 14.51
CA TRP A 50 -1.16 -0.53 13.93
C TRP A 50 0.33 -0.77 14.27
N TRP A 51 1.09 0.30 14.48
CA TRP A 51 2.52 0.24 14.82
C TRP A 51 2.80 -0.08 16.30
N ASP A 52 1.79 -0.09 17.15
CA ASP A 52 1.91 -0.29 18.60
C ASP A 52 2.18 -1.76 18.94
N ASN A 53 3.33 -2.26 18.47
CA ASN A 53 3.82 -3.60 18.65
C ASN A 53 5.36 -3.58 18.59
N ASP A 54 6.03 -4.35 19.44
CA ASP A 54 7.50 -4.32 19.57
C ASP A 54 8.20 -4.71 18.28
N ILE A 55 7.71 -5.72 17.54
CA ILE A 55 8.30 -6.19 16.29
C ILE A 55 8.30 -5.07 15.24
N LEU A 56 7.22 -4.32 15.14
CA LEU A 56 7.06 -3.23 14.17
C LEU A 56 7.89 -2.00 14.58
N ARG A 57 7.96 -1.70 15.90
CA ARG A 57 8.81 -0.62 16.42
C ARG A 57 10.29 -0.90 16.19
N GLU A 58 10.75 -2.12 16.47
CA GLU A 58 12.13 -2.52 16.21
C GLU A 58 12.51 -2.47 14.73
N GLY A 59 11.55 -2.76 13.85
CA GLY A 59 11.66 -2.65 12.40
C GLY A 59 11.60 -1.21 11.88
N LYS A 60 11.29 -0.23 12.74
CA LYS A 60 11.09 1.19 12.37
C LYS A 60 10.05 1.40 11.28
N MET A 61 9.04 0.54 11.28
CA MET A 61 8.03 0.55 10.22
C MET A 61 7.20 1.83 10.22
N LYS A 62 6.95 2.41 11.42
CA LYS A 62 6.21 3.67 11.54
C LYS A 62 6.97 4.86 10.95
N GLU A 63 8.28 4.92 11.16
CA GLU A 63 9.13 5.99 10.65
C GLU A 63 9.14 6.01 9.13
N GLU A 64 9.28 4.84 8.49
CA GLU A 64 9.24 4.74 7.02
C GLU A 64 7.84 5.07 6.48
N TYR A 65 6.78 4.57 7.16
CA TYR A 65 5.40 4.90 6.83
C TYR A 65 5.16 6.42 6.87
N ASP A 66 5.61 7.08 7.94
CA ASP A 66 5.44 8.52 8.09
C ASP A 66 6.19 9.31 7.01
N TRP A 67 7.39 8.87 6.68
CA TRP A 67 8.17 9.50 5.60
C TRP A 67 7.46 9.40 4.25
N VAL A 68 6.94 8.25 3.91
CA VAL A 68 6.17 8.03 2.67
C VAL A 68 4.91 8.89 2.66
N THR A 69 4.10 8.82 3.72
CA THR A 69 2.78 9.49 3.76
C THR A 69 2.89 11.01 3.83
N GLN A 70 3.89 11.56 4.53
CA GLN A 70 4.15 13.00 4.56
C GLN A 70 4.56 13.56 3.20
N ASN A 71 5.33 12.81 2.41
CA ASN A 71 5.67 13.22 1.05
C ASN A 71 4.48 13.08 0.11
N PHE A 72 3.68 12.05 0.30
CA PHE A 72 2.43 11.90 -0.44
C PHE A 72 1.43 13.03 -0.16
N ASP A 73 1.27 13.44 1.09
CA ASP A 73 0.44 14.59 1.46
C ASP A 73 0.87 15.90 0.77
N LYS A 74 2.17 16.11 0.55
CA LYS A 74 2.67 17.28 -0.20
C LYS A 74 2.16 17.24 -1.65
N VAL A 75 2.25 16.06 -2.30
CA VAL A 75 1.72 15.90 -3.66
C VAL A 75 0.21 16.14 -3.70
N LEU A 76 -0.54 15.58 -2.75
CA LEU A 76 -1.99 15.80 -2.69
C LEU A 76 -2.34 17.28 -2.45
N ALA A 77 -1.58 17.98 -1.60
CA ALA A 77 -1.78 19.40 -1.32
C ALA A 77 -1.51 20.27 -2.57
N GLU A 78 -0.49 19.96 -3.37
CA GLU A 78 -0.23 20.62 -4.66
C GLU A 78 -1.42 20.50 -5.63
N HIS A 79 -2.19 19.39 -5.51
CA HIS A 79 -3.41 19.14 -6.26
C HIS A 79 -4.69 19.55 -5.51
N GLY A 80 -4.57 20.32 -4.42
CA GLY A 80 -5.69 20.94 -3.72
C GLY A 80 -6.37 20.06 -2.67
N TYR A 81 -5.76 18.95 -2.23
CA TYR A 81 -6.29 18.10 -1.19
C TYR A 81 -5.41 18.11 0.05
N VAL A 82 -5.88 18.72 1.12
CA VAL A 82 -5.18 18.80 2.42
C VAL A 82 -5.86 17.88 3.42
N ARG A 83 -5.08 16.96 4.00
CA ARG A 83 -5.61 15.99 4.96
C ARG A 83 -6.10 16.64 6.26
N GLU A 84 -7.28 16.25 6.71
CA GLU A 84 -7.88 16.62 7.99
C GLU A 84 -8.39 15.37 8.71
N GLY A 85 -7.54 14.74 9.52
CA GLY A 85 -7.86 13.46 10.15
C GLY A 85 -8.08 12.33 9.14
N HIS A 86 -9.31 11.84 9.00
CA HIS A 86 -9.67 10.74 8.11
C HIS A 86 -10.36 11.18 6.80
N TYR A 87 -10.41 12.48 6.52
CA TYR A 87 -10.92 13.05 5.28
C TYR A 87 -9.98 14.13 4.76
N TYR A 88 -10.32 14.76 3.65
CA TYR A 88 -9.50 15.80 3.03
C TYR A 88 -10.32 17.06 2.81
N ARG A 89 -9.71 18.20 3.11
CA ARG A 89 -10.25 19.50 2.69
C ARG A 89 -9.86 19.74 1.23
N ALA A 90 -10.86 19.86 0.36
CA ALA A 90 -10.66 20.24 -1.03
C ALA A 90 -10.59 21.78 -1.13
N GLU A 91 -9.40 22.32 -1.38
CA GLU A 91 -9.17 23.75 -1.52
C GLU A 91 -9.51 24.25 -2.91
N LYS A 92 -9.35 23.38 -3.91
CA LYS A 92 -9.56 23.71 -5.31
C LYS A 92 -10.14 22.51 -6.05
N ALA A 93 -11.29 22.72 -6.70
CA ALA A 93 -11.84 21.72 -7.61
C ALA A 93 -10.90 21.53 -8.82
N ASN A 94 -10.64 20.27 -9.17
CA ASN A 94 -9.84 19.89 -10.32
C ASN A 94 -10.25 18.49 -10.85
N GLU A 95 -9.77 18.17 -12.04
CA GLU A 95 -9.94 16.87 -12.69
C GLU A 95 -8.57 16.23 -12.97
N ASP A 96 -7.59 16.50 -12.12
CA ASP A 96 -6.23 16.01 -12.29
C ASP A 96 -6.18 14.50 -12.17
N THR A 97 -5.34 13.89 -12.99
CA THR A 97 -5.02 12.45 -12.91
C THR A 97 -3.56 12.31 -12.51
N LEU A 98 -3.32 11.73 -11.34
CA LEU A 98 -2.01 11.37 -10.86
C LEU A 98 -1.75 9.89 -11.16
N VAL A 99 -0.61 9.59 -11.76
CA VAL A 99 -0.19 8.21 -12.06
C VAL A 99 1.11 7.94 -11.34
N PHE A 100 1.11 6.95 -10.46
CA PHE A 100 2.28 6.49 -9.71
C PHE A 100 2.74 5.15 -10.25
N PHE A 101 4.00 5.07 -10.64
CA PHE A 101 4.69 3.81 -10.95
C PHE A 101 5.52 3.45 -9.74
N CYS A 102 5.12 2.43 -9.02
CA CYS A 102 5.74 2.06 -7.75
C CYS A 102 5.68 0.54 -7.51
N HIS A 103 5.91 0.10 -6.30
CA HIS A 103 5.99 -1.29 -5.89
C HIS A 103 4.81 -1.69 -4.99
N PHE A 104 4.70 -3.00 -4.66
CA PHE A 104 3.58 -3.54 -3.90
C PHE A 104 3.49 -2.94 -2.49
N GLY A 105 4.57 -3.00 -1.69
CA GLY A 105 4.55 -2.55 -0.30
C GLY A 105 4.23 -1.06 -0.19
N VAL A 106 4.89 -0.20 -0.97
CA VAL A 106 4.60 1.24 -0.95
C VAL A 106 3.20 1.55 -1.47
N SER A 107 2.68 0.82 -2.46
CA SER A 107 1.29 1.00 -2.90
C SER A 107 0.28 0.65 -1.81
N CYS A 108 0.55 -0.41 -1.02
CA CYS A 108 -0.26 -0.74 0.15
C CYS A 108 -0.24 0.37 1.20
N VAL A 109 0.91 1.01 1.43
CA VAL A 109 1.03 2.17 2.32
C VAL A 109 0.17 3.34 1.83
N LEU A 110 0.30 3.73 0.55
CA LEU A 110 -0.46 4.85 -0.02
C LEU A 110 -1.97 4.61 0.02
N ILE A 111 -2.40 3.41 -0.37
CA ILE A 111 -3.81 3.02 -0.37
C ILE A 111 -4.37 2.98 1.05
N SER A 112 -3.66 2.36 1.99
CA SER A 112 -4.08 2.31 3.40
C SER A 112 -4.25 3.71 3.98
N TYR A 113 -3.35 4.62 3.65
CA TYR A 113 -3.37 6.00 4.09
C TYR A 113 -4.57 6.77 3.53
N LEU A 114 -4.83 6.67 2.22
CA LEU A 114 -5.98 7.31 1.59
C LEU A 114 -7.33 6.81 2.14
N LEU A 115 -7.42 5.51 2.40
CA LEU A 115 -8.66 4.86 2.84
C LEU A 115 -8.82 4.81 4.36
N SER A 116 -7.83 5.29 5.14
CA SER A 116 -7.79 5.23 6.60
C SER A 116 -8.01 3.82 7.15
N ILE A 117 -7.31 2.85 6.57
CA ILE A 117 -7.25 1.46 7.03
C ILE A 117 -5.83 1.10 7.46
N SER A 118 -5.67 0.08 8.29
CA SER A 118 -4.34 -0.37 8.70
C SER A 118 -3.50 -0.82 7.50
N PRO A 119 -2.24 -0.36 7.34
CA PRO A 119 -1.35 -0.85 6.30
C PRO A 119 -1.05 -2.35 6.44
N LEU A 120 -1.10 -2.90 7.65
CA LEU A 120 -0.93 -4.33 7.88
C LEU A 120 -2.04 -5.15 7.21
N VAL A 121 -3.27 -4.64 7.22
CA VAL A 121 -4.40 -5.28 6.51
C VAL A 121 -4.12 -5.33 5.01
N MET A 122 -3.61 -4.25 4.43
CA MET A 122 -3.25 -4.23 3.01
C MET A 122 -2.11 -5.19 2.70
N LEU A 123 -1.04 -5.15 3.47
CA LEU A 123 0.16 -5.95 3.27
C LEU A 123 -0.12 -7.47 3.40
N GLN A 124 -1.02 -7.86 4.32
CA GLN A 124 -1.24 -9.28 4.63
C GLN A 124 -2.40 -9.92 3.85
N ASN A 125 -3.36 -9.13 3.37
CA ASN A 125 -4.59 -9.70 2.82
C ASN A 125 -4.83 -9.31 1.36
N PHE A 126 -4.00 -8.48 0.77
CA PHE A 126 -4.12 -8.07 -0.64
C PHE A 126 -2.93 -8.59 -1.44
N CYS A 127 -3.15 -8.76 -2.72
CA CYS A 127 -2.13 -9.18 -3.66
C CYS A 127 -2.36 -8.46 -5.00
N ALA A 128 -1.34 -7.79 -5.48
CA ALA A 128 -1.35 -7.13 -6.79
C ALA A 128 -0.26 -7.75 -7.69
N ALA A 129 -0.66 -8.31 -8.81
CA ALA A 129 0.29 -8.84 -9.77
C ALA A 129 1.19 -7.72 -10.32
N PRO A 130 2.44 -8.00 -10.68
CA PRO A 130 3.27 -7.06 -11.43
C PRO A 130 2.53 -6.49 -12.64
N SER A 131 2.71 -5.20 -12.91
CA SER A 131 2.02 -4.43 -13.96
C SER A 131 0.53 -4.23 -13.76
N SER A 132 -0.06 -4.64 -12.64
CA SER A 132 -1.47 -4.35 -12.34
C SER A 132 -1.71 -2.87 -12.06
N VAL A 133 -2.95 -2.44 -12.23
CA VAL A 133 -3.39 -1.05 -12.03
C VAL A 133 -4.42 -0.99 -10.91
N SER A 134 -4.17 -0.16 -9.90
CA SER A 134 -5.15 0.18 -8.87
C SER A 134 -5.65 1.60 -9.09
N THR A 135 -6.96 1.81 -9.00
CA THR A 135 -7.60 3.11 -9.28
C THR A 135 -8.35 3.61 -8.07
N ILE A 136 -8.04 4.84 -7.67
CA ILE A 136 -8.70 5.56 -6.60
C ILE A 136 -9.21 6.87 -7.15
N VAL A 137 -10.41 7.25 -6.79
CA VAL A 137 -11.05 8.50 -7.20
C VAL A 137 -11.40 9.34 -5.98
N THR A 138 -11.38 10.66 -6.15
CA THR A 138 -11.89 11.61 -5.16
C THR A 138 -13.40 11.67 -5.23
N GLU A 139 -14.04 11.89 -4.10
CA GLU A 139 -15.47 12.14 -3.97
C GLU A 139 -15.70 13.38 -3.10
N GLU A 140 -16.25 14.42 -3.69
CA GLU A 140 -16.61 15.68 -3.03
C GLU A 140 -18.13 15.94 -3.14
N ARG A 141 -18.91 15.37 -2.23
CA ARG A 141 -20.38 15.53 -2.22
C ARG A 141 -20.83 16.82 -1.53
N ARG A 142 -19.96 17.49 -0.83
CA ARG A 142 -20.13 18.83 -0.24
C ARG A 142 -18.88 19.64 -0.49
N LYS A 143 -19.05 20.89 -0.82
CA LYS A 143 -17.95 21.79 -1.14
C LYS A 143 -16.90 21.79 -0.02
N GLY A 144 -15.67 21.51 -0.38
CA GLY A 144 -14.53 21.52 0.50
C GLY A 144 -14.34 20.26 1.35
N ILE A 145 -15.21 19.23 1.22
CA ILE A 145 -15.13 17.98 1.99
C ILE A 145 -14.95 16.82 1.02
N ALA A 146 -13.74 16.30 0.94
CA ALA A 146 -13.40 15.22 0.02
C ALA A 146 -12.99 13.94 0.78
N SER A 147 -13.27 12.81 0.17
CA SER A 147 -12.74 11.50 0.53
C SER A 147 -12.18 10.80 -0.71
N PHE A 148 -11.38 9.77 -0.49
CA PHE A 148 -10.89 8.91 -1.55
C PHE A 148 -11.66 7.59 -1.56
N ARG A 149 -11.97 7.10 -2.74
CA ARG A 149 -12.71 5.86 -2.93
C ARG A 149 -12.01 4.97 -3.96
N MET A 150 -11.69 3.77 -3.56
CA MET A 150 -11.10 2.79 -4.47
C MET A 150 -12.16 2.19 -5.38
N SER A 151 -11.94 2.30 -6.68
CA SER A 151 -12.81 1.70 -7.70
C SER A 151 -12.28 0.36 -8.22
N SER A 152 -10.96 0.15 -8.19
CA SER A 152 -10.35 -1.15 -8.51
C SER A 152 -9.01 -1.32 -7.79
N PHE A 153 -8.66 -2.57 -7.47
CA PHE A 153 -7.36 -2.96 -6.93
C PHE A 153 -6.77 -4.08 -7.79
N GLY A 154 -5.52 -3.91 -8.22
CA GLY A 154 -4.79 -4.96 -8.92
C GLY A 154 -5.38 -5.37 -10.27
N ASP A 155 -6.04 -4.46 -10.99
CA ASP A 155 -6.64 -4.74 -12.29
C ASP A 155 -5.57 -5.13 -13.32
N ILE A 156 -5.78 -6.25 -14.00
CA ILE A 156 -4.91 -6.82 -15.03
C ILE A 156 -5.63 -7.00 -16.37
N SER A 157 -6.75 -6.33 -16.59
CA SER A 157 -7.56 -6.45 -17.81
C SER A 157 -6.76 -6.13 -19.08
N HIS A 158 -5.82 -5.19 -19.00
CA HIS A 158 -4.92 -4.86 -20.12
C HIS A 158 -3.98 -6.03 -20.48
N LEU A 159 -3.53 -6.84 -19.53
CA LEU A 159 -2.73 -8.04 -19.81
C LEU A 159 -3.59 -9.07 -20.55
N TYR A 160 -4.79 -9.33 -20.07
CA TYR A 160 -5.71 -10.25 -20.75
C TYR A 160 -6.08 -9.78 -22.16
N ALA A 161 -6.28 -8.48 -22.35
CA ALA A 161 -6.56 -7.91 -23.68
C ALA A 161 -5.42 -8.16 -24.68
N HIS A 162 -4.18 -8.26 -24.19
CA HIS A 162 -3.00 -8.58 -24.99
C HIS A 162 -2.58 -10.05 -24.93
N GLN A 163 -3.38 -10.93 -24.33
CA GLN A 163 -3.12 -12.36 -24.14
C GLN A 163 -1.82 -12.64 -23.34
N GLU A 164 -1.44 -11.71 -22.47
CA GLU A 164 -0.28 -11.85 -21.58
C GLU A 164 -0.73 -12.43 -20.23
N PRO A 165 -0.15 -13.54 -19.77
CA PRO A 165 -0.47 -14.11 -18.47
C PRO A 165 0.07 -13.22 -17.33
N PRO A 166 -0.69 -13.04 -16.23
CA PRO A 166 -0.16 -12.33 -15.06
C PRO A 166 0.95 -13.17 -14.39
N ALA A 167 1.97 -12.47 -13.89
CA ALA A 167 3.03 -13.13 -13.11
C ALA A 167 2.50 -13.59 -11.74
N PHE A 168 2.96 -14.76 -11.28
CA PHE A 168 2.68 -15.30 -9.95
C PHE A 168 3.56 -14.66 -8.86
N ALA A 169 4.59 -13.90 -9.22
CA ALA A 169 5.68 -13.46 -8.34
C ALA A 169 5.25 -12.73 -7.05
N ALA A 170 4.05 -12.14 -7.02
CA ALA A 170 3.51 -11.43 -5.85
C ALA A 170 2.72 -12.33 -4.88
N ARG A 171 2.71 -13.64 -5.08
CA ARG A 171 1.91 -14.59 -4.28
C ARG A 171 2.77 -15.71 -3.71
N PHE A 172 2.27 -16.32 -2.64
CA PHE A 172 2.76 -17.59 -2.11
C PHE A 172 1.91 -18.75 -2.62
N CYS A 173 2.30 -19.97 -2.32
CA CYS A 173 1.55 -21.18 -2.69
C CYS A 173 0.11 -21.13 -2.17
N GLU A 174 -0.84 -21.59 -2.98
CA GLU A 174 -2.25 -21.69 -2.59
C GLU A 174 -2.51 -22.95 -1.75
N THR A 175 -1.69 -23.98 -1.95
CA THR A 175 -1.72 -25.21 -1.15
C THR A 175 -0.30 -25.60 -0.77
N TYR A 176 -0.11 -26.09 0.45
CA TYR A 176 1.21 -26.48 0.96
C TYR A 176 1.89 -27.58 0.13
N ASP A 177 1.11 -28.44 -0.50
CA ASP A 177 1.64 -29.56 -1.30
C ASP A 177 2.18 -29.13 -2.68
N ASN A 178 1.85 -27.93 -3.15
CA ASN A 178 2.40 -27.38 -4.39
C ASN A 178 3.85 -26.93 -4.16
N LYS A 179 4.81 -27.72 -4.64
CA LYS A 179 6.25 -27.46 -4.49
C LYS A 179 6.85 -26.63 -5.64
N GLU A 180 6.05 -26.25 -6.62
CA GLU A 180 6.48 -25.39 -7.74
C GLU A 180 6.30 -23.90 -7.42
N GLN A 181 5.54 -23.56 -6.38
CA GLN A 181 5.29 -22.19 -5.92
C GLN A 181 6.09 -21.89 -4.64
N ARG A 182 6.35 -20.62 -4.39
CA ARG A 182 7.13 -20.19 -3.22
C ARG A 182 6.40 -20.45 -1.90
N HIS A 183 7.17 -20.81 -0.86
CA HIS A 183 6.71 -21.15 0.48
C HIS A 183 7.39 -20.34 1.59
N ASP A 184 8.38 -19.51 1.26
CA ASP A 184 9.27 -18.77 2.17
C ASP A 184 8.58 -17.59 2.89
#